data_4c83bfa4606c0612f824587b7082f133
#
_entry.id   4c83bfa4606c0612f824587b7082f133
#
_cell.length_a   1.000
_cell.length_b   1.000
_cell.length_c   1.000
_cell.angle_alpha   90.00
_cell.angle_beta   90.00
_cell.angle_gamma   90.00
#
_symmetry.space_group_name_H-M   'P 1'
#
loop_
_entity.id
_entity.type
_entity.pdbx_description
1 polymer ?
#
loop_
_entity_poly.entity_id
_entity_poly.type
_entity_poly.pdbx_seq_one_letter_code
_entity_poly.pdbx_strand_id
1 'polypeptide(L)'
;SSLLTSVAVNGCAPYKAVLTHGFTMDGEGRKMSKSVGNVVAPQDIIDKYGADVMRLWISSVDYQGDVRLSDKIVKSMSDVYRKIRNTFRYLLGNLYDFDPKTDSVAYGDMEELDRWALLRLEQVKRTVLKAYEDYEFHVMYHAVHNFCTVDLSSIYLDILKDRLYTEKDDSLLRRSAQTAMYEILTSLVRLVAPVICFTAEEVWQALPNREEREWSVHMADMPAENDRYMDKVLEEKWKKRLALRSVVTKALEEARQAKVIGHPLDAEITIYADGEHLETLKAMEKELADFCLVSQAKISGDLSAAPENAFASEDGTVKVSIAVCTLEKCERCWERTPDVNSDPKHEHVCARCAKVLTEMGE
;
A
#
# COMPACT_ATOMS: atom_id res chain seq x y z
N SER A 1 -11.34 37.53 23.48
CA SER A 1 -11.62 37.73 24.89
C SER A 1 -10.64 36.98 25.79
N SER A 2 -10.39 35.71 25.63
CA SER A 2 -9.54 34.87 26.52
C SER A 2 -8.13 35.46 26.71
N LEU A 3 -7.48 35.92 25.65
CA LEU A 3 -6.14 36.54 25.73
C LEU A 3 -6.13 37.76 26.60
N LEU A 4 -7.01 38.72 26.32
CA LEU A 4 -7.07 39.98 27.10
C LEU A 4 -7.39 39.74 28.57
N THR A 5 -8.35 38.85 28.86
CA THR A 5 -8.73 38.52 30.23
C THR A 5 -7.58 37.86 30.98
N SER A 6 -6.89 36.90 30.38
CA SER A 6 -5.77 36.23 31.05
C SER A 6 -4.58 37.15 31.25
N VAL A 7 -4.23 37.97 30.27
CA VAL A 7 -3.14 38.96 30.43
C VAL A 7 -3.46 39.96 31.51
N ALA A 8 -4.72 40.42 31.59
CA ALA A 8 -5.14 41.38 32.63
C ALA A 8 -5.11 40.79 34.05
N VAL A 9 -5.47 39.51 34.21
CA VAL A 9 -5.59 38.86 35.52
C VAL A 9 -4.31 38.13 35.91
N ASN A 10 -3.69 37.41 34.98
CA ASN A 10 -2.58 36.48 35.23
C ASN A 10 -1.22 36.98 34.69
N GLY A 11 -1.20 38.09 33.94
CA GLY A 11 0.02 38.64 33.33
C GLY A 11 0.58 37.82 32.17
N CYS A 12 -0.09 36.75 31.72
CA CYS A 12 0.37 35.88 30.64
C CYS A 12 -0.77 35.39 29.75
N ALA A 13 -0.42 34.92 28.55
CA ALA A 13 -1.38 34.29 27.67
C ALA A 13 -1.89 32.93 28.23
N PRO A 14 -3.17 32.57 28.06
CA PRO A 14 -3.74 31.32 28.59
C PRO A 14 -3.42 30.09 27.73
N TYR A 15 -2.62 30.23 26.69
CA TYR A 15 -2.27 29.18 25.73
C TYR A 15 -0.83 29.36 25.25
N LYS A 16 -0.24 28.24 24.80
CA LYS A 16 1.14 28.22 24.29
C LYS A 16 1.18 28.48 22.78
N ALA A 17 0.12 28.13 22.04
CA ALA A 17 0.04 28.33 20.61
C ALA A 17 -1.38 28.71 20.18
N VAL A 18 -1.49 29.33 19.02
CA VAL A 18 -2.76 29.67 18.36
C VAL A 18 -2.75 29.11 16.96
N LEU A 19 -3.72 28.26 16.66
CA LEU A 19 -3.95 27.76 15.33
C LEU A 19 -5.13 28.50 14.71
N THR A 20 -4.93 29.09 13.53
CA THR A 20 -5.98 29.78 12.77
C THR A 20 -6.40 28.96 11.57
N HIS A 21 -7.64 29.12 11.14
CA HIS A 21 -8.19 28.40 9.97
C HIS A 21 -9.07 29.33 9.13
N GLY A 22 -9.26 28.96 7.85
CA GLY A 22 -10.20 29.61 6.94
C GLY A 22 -11.66 29.24 7.21
N PHE A 23 -12.54 29.74 6.36
CA PHE A 23 -13.97 29.43 6.43
C PHE A 23 -14.33 28.20 5.59
N THR A 24 -15.41 27.52 5.98
CA THR A 24 -16.04 26.51 5.12
C THR A 24 -16.99 27.19 4.15
N MET A 25 -16.73 27.02 2.87
CA MET A 25 -17.48 27.55 1.75
C MET A 25 -18.30 26.45 1.08
N ASP A 26 -19.34 26.80 0.32
CA ASP A 26 -20.06 25.85 -0.50
C ASP A 26 -19.21 25.36 -1.70
N GLY A 27 -19.71 24.43 -2.51
CA GLY A 27 -18.99 23.88 -3.67
C GLY A 27 -18.61 24.93 -4.73
N GLU A 28 -19.30 26.09 -4.75
CA GLU A 28 -19.04 27.21 -5.65
C GLU A 28 -18.10 28.26 -5.05
N GLY A 29 -17.66 28.06 -3.79
CA GLY A 29 -16.78 28.97 -3.09
C GLY A 29 -17.51 30.19 -2.48
N ARG A 30 -18.82 30.08 -2.23
CA ARG A 30 -19.61 31.12 -1.56
C ARG A 30 -19.67 30.82 -0.06
N LYS A 31 -19.67 31.85 0.76
CA LYS A 31 -19.86 31.72 2.21
C LYS A 31 -21.19 31.04 2.52
N MET A 32 -21.17 30.03 3.36
CA MET A 32 -22.37 29.36 3.84
C MET A 32 -23.16 30.27 4.77
N SER A 33 -24.45 30.42 4.52
CA SER A 33 -25.37 31.13 5.41
C SER A 33 -26.77 30.53 5.37
N LYS A 34 -27.50 30.61 6.49
CA LYS A 34 -28.89 30.15 6.57
C LYS A 34 -29.81 30.90 5.62
N SER A 35 -29.57 32.20 5.40
CA SER A 35 -30.34 33.05 4.51
C SER A 35 -30.20 32.68 3.03
N VAL A 36 -29.07 32.15 2.61
CA VAL A 36 -28.82 31.66 1.25
C VAL A 36 -29.27 30.20 1.06
N GLY A 37 -29.45 29.47 2.17
CA GLY A 37 -29.90 28.06 2.12
C GLY A 37 -28.81 27.07 1.67
N ASN A 38 -27.55 27.49 1.66
CA ASN A 38 -26.42 26.68 1.20
C ASN A 38 -25.59 26.07 2.37
N VAL A 39 -26.16 26.06 3.56
CA VAL A 39 -25.50 25.46 4.75
C VAL A 39 -25.63 23.96 4.69
N VAL A 40 -24.49 23.26 4.81
CA VAL A 40 -24.42 21.81 4.99
C VAL A 40 -24.12 21.54 6.45
N ALA A 41 -25.02 20.88 7.16
CA ALA A 41 -24.78 20.52 8.54
C ALA A 41 -23.84 19.28 8.61
N PRO A 42 -22.92 19.23 9.58
CA PRO A 42 -22.07 18.04 9.78
C PRO A 42 -22.88 16.75 9.91
N GLN A 43 -24.05 16.80 10.55
CA GLN A 43 -24.92 15.64 10.77
C GLN A 43 -25.41 15.05 9.45
N ASP A 44 -25.75 15.88 8.46
CA ASP A 44 -26.20 15.41 7.13
C ASP A 44 -25.10 14.58 6.43
N ILE A 45 -23.83 14.95 6.62
CA ILE A 45 -22.69 14.20 6.09
C ILE A 45 -22.49 12.91 6.88
N ILE A 46 -22.54 12.99 8.22
CA ILE A 46 -22.33 11.84 9.10
C ILE A 46 -23.40 10.77 8.86
N ASP A 47 -24.64 11.14 8.73
CA ASP A 47 -25.75 10.21 8.50
C ASP A 47 -25.63 9.51 7.14
N LYS A 48 -25.08 10.19 6.13
CA LYS A 48 -24.95 9.65 4.76
C LYS A 48 -23.65 8.88 4.52
N TYR A 49 -22.53 9.35 5.05
CA TYR A 49 -21.18 8.86 4.72
C TYR A 49 -20.39 8.32 5.92
N GLY A 50 -20.84 8.64 7.14
CA GLY A 50 -20.14 8.30 8.38
C GLY A 50 -19.18 9.41 8.85
N ALA A 51 -18.91 9.40 10.14
CA ALA A 51 -18.06 10.41 10.78
C ALA A 51 -16.60 10.34 10.29
N ASP A 52 -16.07 9.14 10.06
CA ASP A 52 -14.68 8.96 9.61
C ASP A 52 -14.43 9.59 8.22
N VAL A 53 -15.41 9.53 7.32
CA VAL A 53 -15.30 10.16 5.98
C VAL A 53 -15.25 11.68 6.11
N MET A 54 -16.09 12.26 6.98
CA MET A 54 -16.07 13.69 7.25
C MET A 54 -14.75 14.14 7.87
N ARG A 55 -14.24 13.40 8.86
CA ARG A 55 -12.96 13.68 9.52
C ARG A 55 -11.80 13.54 8.54
N LEU A 56 -11.81 12.52 7.69
CA LEU A 56 -10.81 12.31 6.65
C LEU A 56 -10.81 13.45 5.62
N TRP A 57 -12.02 13.94 5.23
CA TRP A 57 -12.14 15.08 4.33
C TRP A 57 -11.48 16.33 4.92
N ILE A 58 -11.80 16.71 6.17
CA ILE A 58 -11.23 17.93 6.77
C ILE A 58 -9.71 17.81 6.97
N SER A 59 -9.21 16.60 7.20
CA SER A 59 -7.78 16.32 7.31
C SER A 59 -7.06 16.29 5.95
N SER A 60 -7.79 16.19 4.84
CA SER A 60 -7.20 16.12 3.49
C SER A 60 -6.91 17.48 2.87
N VAL A 61 -7.39 18.56 3.48
CA VAL A 61 -7.31 19.92 2.93
C VAL A 61 -6.39 20.79 3.78
N ASP A 62 -5.77 21.78 3.15
CA ASP A 62 -5.10 22.85 3.88
C ASP A 62 -6.15 23.81 4.46
N TYR A 63 -6.42 23.60 5.75
CA TYR A 63 -7.42 24.37 6.51
C TYR A 63 -7.00 25.82 6.83
N GLN A 64 -5.75 26.22 6.55
CA GLN A 64 -5.30 27.61 6.75
C GLN A 64 -6.01 28.55 5.78
N GLY A 65 -6.38 28.06 4.59
CA GLY A 65 -7.23 28.74 3.64
C GLY A 65 -8.73 28.38 3.76
N ASP A 66 -9.55 28.99 2.93
CA ASP A 66 -10.97 28.67 2.84
C ASP A 66 -11.19 27.29 2.21
N VAL A 67 -12.00 26.45 2.83
CA VAL A 67 -12.24 25.07 2.45
C VAL A 67 -13.60 24.91 1.80
N ARG A 68 -13.64 24.32 0.60
CA ARG A 68 -14.88 24.03 -0.13
C ARG A 68 -15.49 22.71 0.32
N LEU A 69 -16.82 22.71 0.54
CA LEU A 69 -17.62 21.55 0.89
C LEU A 69 -18.75 21.36 -0.11
N SER A 70 -18.86 20.18 -0.70
CA SER A 70 -20.00 19.76 -1.53
C SER A 70 -20.18 18.25 -1.44
N ASP A 71 -21.38 17.76 -1.76
CA ASP A 71 -21.66 16.30 -1.80
C ASP A 71 -20.72 15.55 -2.75
N LYS A 72 -20.33 16.16 -3.88
CA LYS A 72 -19.35 15.58 -4.81
C LYS A 72 -17.97 15.38 -4.16
N ILE A 73 -17.50 16.36 -3.39
CA ILE A 73 -16.21 16.28 -2.69
C ILE A 73 -16.25 15.17 -1.63
N VAL A 74 -17.32 15.15 -0.81
CA VAL A 74 -17.46 14.11 0.24
C VAL A 74 -17.60 12.72 -0.37
N LYS A 75 -18.33 12.57 -1.48
CA LYS A 75 -18.44 11.30 -2.21
C LYS A 75 -17.08 10.82 -2.70
N SER A 76 -16.27 11.70 -3.29
CA SER A 76 -14.90 11.37 -3.70
C SER A 76 -14.04 10.93 -2.50
N MET A 77 -14.19 11.59 -1.36
CA MET A 77 -13.50 11.21 -0.13
C MET A 77 -13.95 9.84 0.40
N SER A 78 -15.22 9.49 0.25
CA SER A 78 -15.72 8.17 0.58
C SER A 78 -15.05 7.06 -0.25
N ASP A 79 -14.68 7.34 -1.52
CA ASP A 79 -13.93 6.39 -2.35
C ASP A 79 -12.48 6.21 -1.84
N VAL A 80 -11.84 7.29 -1.40
CA VAL A 80 -10.52 7.23 -0.76
C VAL A 80 -10.58 6.45 0.56
N TYR A 81 -11.55 6.78 1.41
CA TYR A 81 -11.77 6.06 2.67
C TYR A 81 -11.93 4.55 2.45
N ARG A 82 -12.73 4.16 1.43
CA ARG A 82 -12.91 2.73 1.10
C ARG A 82 -11.60 2.05 0.72
N LYS A 83 -10.70 2.73 0.00
CA LYS A 83 -9.38 2.17 -0.35
C LYS A 83 -8.54 1.91 0.90
N ILE A 84 -8.46 2.88 1.83
CA ILE A 84 -7.75 2.72 3.10
C ILE A 84 -8.36 1.57 3.92
N ARG A 85 -9.68 1.55 4.08
CA ARG A 85 -10.39 0.48 4.81
C ARG A 85 -10.20 -0.89 4.18
N ASN A 86 -10.20 -0.99 2.86
CA ASN A 86 -9.93 -2.25 2.15
C ASN A 86 -8.50 -2.74 2.38
N THR A 87 -7.51 -1.84 2.45
CA THR A 87 -6.13 -2.19 2.81
C THR A 87 -6.09 -2.82 4.21
N PHE A 88 -6.72 -2.20 5.20
CA PHE A 88 -6.81 -2.78 6.56
C PHE A 88 -7.50 -4.14 6.56
N ARG A 89 -8.62 -4.27 5.85
CA ARG A 89 -9.34 -5.53 5.73
C ARG A 89 -8.49 -6.64 5.10
N TYR A 90 -7.72 -6.31 4.07
CA TYR A 90 -6.82 -7.27 3.43
C TYR A 90 -5.72 -7.73 4.38
N LEU A 91 -5.07 -6.79 5.08
CA LEU A 91 -4.04 -7.10 6.07
C LEU A 91 -4.59 -7.99 7.19
N LEU A 92 -5.72 -7.62 7.79
CA LEU A 92 -6.39 -8.43 8.83
C LEU A 92 -6.75 -9.83 8.34
N GLY A 93 -7.30 -9.93 7.13
CA GLY A 93 -7.72 -11.21 6.56
C GLY A 93 -6.58 -12.20 6.34
N ASN A 94 -5.35 -11.70 6.18
CA ASN A 94 -4.16 -12.55 6.01
C ASN A 94 -3.36 -12.75 7.30
N LEU A 95 -3.86 -12.26 8.43
CA LEU A 95 -3.27 -12.46 9.77
C LEU A 95 -4.08 -13.40 10.66
N TYR A 96 -5.08 -14.10 10.10
CA TYR A 96 -6.02 -14.93 10.87
C TYR A 96 -5.35 -16.10 11.63
N ASP A 97 -4.24 -16.61 11.09
CA ASP A 97 -3.46 -17.73 11.61
C ASP A 97 -2.07 -17.30 12.10
N PHE A 98 -1.86 -16.01 12.35
CA PHE A 98 -0.57 -15.44 12.76
C PHE A 98 -0.58 -15.07 14.25
N ASP A 99 0.32 -15.70 15.01
CA ASP A 99 0.63 -15.29 16.38
C ASP A 99 1.96 -14.53 16.40
N PRO A 100 1.97 -13.21 16.66
CA PRO A 100 3.20 -12.42 16.64
C PRO A 100 4.24 -12.87 17.67
N LYS A 101 3.90 -13.71 18.66
CA LYS A 101 4.86 -14.25 19.63
C LYS A 101 5.67 -15.42 19.10
N THR A 102 5.01 -16.30 18.36
CA THR A 102 5.59 -17.57 17.92
C THR A 102 5.99 -17.55 16.45
N ASP A 103 5.30 -16.76 15.64
CA ASP A 103 5.41 -16.81 14.17
C ASP A 103 6.21 -15.66 13.58
N SER A 104 6.60 -14.67 14.41
CA SER A 104 7.37 -13.52 13.94
C SER A 104 8.76 -13.91 13.46
N VAL A 105 9.12 -13.42 12.28
CA VAL A 105 10.44 -13.59 11.66
C VAL A 105 11.33 -12.41 12.02
N ALA A 106 12.58 -12.68 12.42
CA ALA A 106 13.53 -11.62 12.71
C ALA A 106 13.85 -10.81 11.44
N TYR A 107 14.00 -9.47 11.56
CA TYR A 107 14.23 -8.56 10.42
C TYR A 107 15.36 -9.00 9.48
N GLY A 108 16.43 -9.58 10.01
CA GLY A 108 17.57 -10.06 9.22
C GLY A 108 17.24 -11.30 8.37
N ASP A 109 16.24 -12.07 8.78
CA ASP A 109 15.81 -13.31 8.12
C ASP A 109 14.57 -13.10 7.25
N MET A 110 14.03 -11.87 7.22
CA MET A 110 12.89 -11.52 6.38
C MET A 110 13.29 -11.41 4.90
N GLU A 111 12.33 -11.71 4.03
CA GLU A 111 12.48 -11.48 2.60
C GLU A 111 12.73 -9.99 2.28
N GLU A 112 13.47 -9.74 1.21
CA GLU A 112 13.87 -8.37 0.85
C GLU A 112 12.66 -7.47 0.56
N LEU A 113 11.62 -7.99 -0.09
CA LEU A 113 10.36 -7.28 -0.34
C LEU A 113 9.69 -6.85 0.96
N ASP A 114 9.70 -7.71 1.98
CA ASP A 114 9.09 -7.42 3.28
C ASP A 114 9.89 -6.34 4.03
N ARG A 115 11.23 -6.41 3.97
CA ARG A 115 12.11 -5.36 4.50
C ARG A 115 11.92 -4.02 3.81
N TRP A 116 11.70 -4.03 2.48
CA TRP A 116 11.36 -2.82 1.74
C TRP A 116 10.02 -2.23 2.20
N ALA A 117 9.01 -3.05 2.42
CA ALA A 117 7.71 -2.57 2.90
C ALA A 117 7.82 -1.94 4.29
N LEU A 118 8.66 -2.49 5.19
CA LEU A 118 8.95 -1.91 6.50
C LEU A 118 9.75 -0.61 6.41
N LEU A 119 10.69 -0.49 5.48
CA LEU A 119 11.39 0.76 5.18
C LEU A 119 10.38 1.84 4.74
N ARG A 120 9.46 1.51 3.83
CA ARG A 120 8.41 2.44 3.38
C ARG A 120 7.49 2.85 4.53
N LEU A 121 7.09 1.89 5.36
CA LEU A 121 6.33 2.16 6.59
C LEU A 121 7.06 3.17 7.47
N GLU A 122 8.35 2.98 7.70
CA GLU A 122 9.13 3.88 8.58
C GLU A 122 9.20 5.30 8.03
N GLN A 123 9.38 5.45 6.72
CA GLN A 123 9.35 6.77 6.06
C GLN A 123 7.99 7.46 6.22
N VAL A 124 6.90 6.70 6.01
CA VAL A 124 5.53 7.22 6.21
C VAL A 124 5.28 7.59 7.66
N LYS A 125 5.70 6.75 8.60
CA LYS A 125 5.57 6.99 10.04
C LYS A 125 6.21 8.31 10.45
N ARG A 126 7.46 8.55 10.05
CA ARG A 126 8.17 9.82 10.33
C ARG A 126 7.47 11.02 9.72
N THR A 127 7.02 10.89 8.48
CA THR A 127 6.26 11.95 7.81
C THR A 127 4.96 12.27 8.54
N VAL A 128 4.22 11.25 8.96
CA VAL A 128 2.94 11.43 9.66
C VAL A 128 3.12 12.01 11.05
N LEU A 129 4.09 11.52 11.83
CA LEU A 129 4.37 12.06 13.17
C LEU A 129 4.77 13.52 13.09
N LYS A 130 5.66 13.87 12.16
CA LYS A 130 6.05 15.27 11.93
C LYS A 130 4.88 16.15 11.48
N ALA A 131 4.03 15.66 10.59
CA ALA A 131 2.83 16.35 10.14
C ALA A 131 1.84 16.65 11.29
N TYR A 132 1.71 15.75 12.25
CA TYR A 132 0.89 16.00 13.45
C TYR A 132 1.51 17.06 14.36
N GLU A 133 2.83 17.05 14.55
CA GLU A 133 3.54 18.08 15.33
C GLU A 133 3.38 19.47 14.71
N ASP A 134 3.44 19.56 13.37
CA ASP A 134 3.33 20.80 12.61
C ASP A 134 1.88 21.21 12.32
N TYR A 135 0.89 20.40 12.70
CA TYR A 135 -0.53 20.58 12.37
C TYR A 135 -0.82 20.58 10.86
N GLU A 136 -0.01 19.86 10.07
CA GLU A 136 -0.15 19.72 8.62
C GLU A 136 -0.92 18.43 8.27
N PHE A 137 -2.19 18.35 8.64
CA PHE A 137 -2.99 17.11 8.50
C PHE A 137 -3.12 16.62 7.06
N HIS A 138 -3.09 17.52 6.07
CA HIS A 138 -3.12 17.16 4.66
C HIS A 138 -1.85 16.40 4.22
N VAL A 139 -0.70 16.68 4.83
CA VAL A 139 0.55 15.93 4.60
C VAL A 139 0.41 14.49 5.12
N MET A 140 -0.13 14.33 6.35
CA MET A 140 -0.46 13.01 6.91
C MET A 140 -1.42 12.24 5.99
N TYR A 141 -2.52 12.89 5.56
CA TYR A 141 -3.50 12.28 4.67
C TYR A 141 -2.86 11.76 3.38
N HIS A 142 -2.07 12.58 2.70
CA HIS A 142 -1.40 12.19 1.46
C HIS A 142 -0.40 11.05 1.68
N ALA A 143 0.39 11.10 2.75
CA ALA A 143 1.35 10.05 3.08
C ALA A 143 0.65 8.70 3.30
N VAL A 144 -0.41 8.65 4.10
CA VAL A 144 -1.19 7.43 4.37
C VAL A 144 -1.91 6.94 3.12
N HIS A 145 -2.58 7.84 2.38
CA HIS A 145 -3.30 7.46 1.16
C HIS A 145 -2.36 6.87 0.11
N ASN A 146 -1.22 7.50 -0.15
CA ASN A 146 -0.25 7.00 -1.12
C ASN A 146 0.36 5.67 -0.67
N PHE A 147 0.69 5.53 0.60
CA PHE A 147 1.19 4.27 1.13
C PHE A 147 0.18 3.12 0.95
N CYS A 148 -1.09 3.34 1.31
CA CYS A 148 -2.13 2.32 1.15
C CYS A 148 -2.41 1.97 -0.31
N THR A 149 -2.41 2.95 -1.22
CA THR A 149 -2.84 2.74 -2.61
C THR A 149 -1.70 2.38 -3.55
N VAL A 150 -0.53 2.96 -3.37
CA VAL A 150 0.64 2.73 -4.23
C VAL A 150 1.55 1.67 -3.63
N ASP A 151 2.19 1.96 -2.48
CA ASP A 151 3.20 1.06 -1.93
C ASP A 151 2.60 -0.29 -1.52
N LEU A 152 1.45 -0.28 -0.83
CA LEU A 152 0.80 -1.52 -0.40
C LEU A 152 -0.02 -2.15 -1.52
N SER A 153 -1.12 -1.53 -1.95
CA SER A 153 -2.09 -2.22 -2.82
C SER A 153 -1.55 -2.52 -4.22
N SER A 154 -0.80 -1.58 -4.84
CA SER A 154 -0.33 -1.75 -6.21
C SER A 154 1.01 -2.48 -6.33
N ILE A 155 1.76 -2.63 -5.24
CA ILE A 155 3.09 -3.25 -5.25
C ILE A 155 3.14 -4.40 -4.26
N TYR A 156 3.25 -4.10 -2.98
CA TYR A 156 3.57 -5.07 -1.95
C TYR A 156 2.54 -6.20 -1.86
N LEU A 157 1.30 -5.86 -1.58
CA LEU A 157 0.23 -6.84 -1.40
C LEU A 157 -0.13 -7.57 -2.70
N ASP A 158 0.12 -6.95 -3.86
CA ASP A 158 -0.14 -7.59 -5.14
C ASP A 158 0.89 -8.70 -5.42
N ILE A 159 2.17 -8.43 -5.18
CA ILE A 159 3.25 -9.41 -5.32
C ILE A 159 3.12 -10.53 -4.26
N LEU A 160 2.66 -10.20 -3.05
CA LEU A 160 2.54 -11.18 -1.96
C LEU A 160 1.46 -12.24 -2.17
N LYS A 161 0.50 -12.03 -3.06
CA LYS A 161 -0.64 -12.95 -3.24
C LYS A 161 -0.21 -14.39 -3.41
N ASP A 162 0.80 -14.62 -4.24
CA ASP A 162 1.30 -15.97 -4.46
C ASP A 162 1.80 -16.58 -3.14
N ARG A 163 2.71 -15.94 -2.43
CA ARG A 163 3.23 -16.44 -1.14
C ARG A 163 2.15 -16.66 -0.09
N LEU A 164 1.18 -15.75 0.02
CA LEU A 164 0.11 -15.84 1.02
C LEU A 164 -0.87 -16.98 0.77
N TYR A 165 -1.10 -17.35 -0.51
CA TYR A 165 -2.15 -18.32 -0.89
C TYR A 165 -1.61 -19.65 -1.37
N THR A 166 -0.33 -19.73 -1.75
CA THR A 166 0.24 -20.97 -2.30
C THR A 166 1.31 -21.59 -1.40
N GLU A 167 1.91 -20.85 -0.50
CA GLU A 167 2.86 -21.40 0.46
C GLU A 167 2.18 -22.12 1.63
N LYS A 168 2.93 -23.03 2.27
CA LYS A 168 2.51 -23.70 3.50
C LYS A 168 2.33 -22.69 4.63
N ASP A 169 1.38 -22.94 5.54
CA ASP A 169 1.01 -22.02 6.62
C ASP A 169 2.19 -21.62 7.50
N ASP A 170 3.11 -22.53 7.81
CA ASP A 170 4.30 -22.30 8.63
C ASP A 170 5.58 -22.03 7.82
N SER A 171 5.48 -21.78 6.51
CA SER A 171 6.66 -21.49 5.69
C SER A 171 7.29 -20.15 6.09
N LEU A 172 8.63 -20.08 6.05
CA LEU A 172 9.37 -18.86 6.34
C LEU A 172 8.93 -17.70 5.44
N LEU A 173 8.67 -17.98 4.16
CA LEU A 173 8.23 -16.99 3.17
C LEU A 173 6.89 -16.35 3.56
N ARG A 174 5.92 -17.19 3.99
CA ARG A 174 4.60 -16.70 4.41
C ARG A 174 4.68 -15.98 5.76
N ARG A 175 5.40 -16.54 6.74
CA ARG A 175 5.58 -15.90 8.06
C ARG A 175 6.36 -14.58 7.98
N SER A 176 7.35 -14.45 7.07
CA SER A 176 8.03 -13.19 6.78
C SER A 176 7.04 -12.11 6.33
N ALA A 177 6.20 -12.44 5.35
CA ALA A 177 5.15 -11.54 4.86
C ALA A 177 4.16 -11.15 5.96
N GLN A 178 3.66 -12.12 6.73
CA GLN A 178 2.72 -11.86 7.84
C GLN A 178 3.34 -11.00 8.94
N THR A 179 4.62 -11.19 9.27
CA THR A 179 5.34 -10.33 10.21
C THR A 179 5.35 -8.88 9.75
N ALA A 180 5.72 -8.62 8.48
CA ALA A 180 5.70 -7.27 7.94
C ALA A 180 4.28 -6.69 7.90
N MET A 181 3.28 -7.49 7.51
CA MET A 181 1.88 -7.05 7.49
C MET A 181 1.36 -6.69 8.88
N TYR A 182 1.75 -7.44 9.92
CA TYR A 182 1.39 -7.15 11.31
C TYR A 182 2.02 -5.83 11.78
N GLU A 183 3.31 -5.62 11.54
CA GLU A 183 4.02 -4.36 11.86
C GLU A 183 3.41 -3.17 11.13
N ILE A 184 3.08 -3.34 9.84
CA ILE A 184 2.42 -2.30 9.03
C ILE A 184 1.06 -1.97 9.62
N LEU A 185 0.23 -2.97 9.88
CA LEU A 185 -1.14 -2.76 10.33
C LEU A 185 -1.20 -2.14 11.72
N THR A 186 -0.40 -2.64 12.67
CA THR A 186 -0.35 -2.10 14.04
C THR A 186 0.20 -0.67 14.09
N SER A 187 1.10 -0.31 13.18
CA SER A 187 1.59 1.06 13.07
C SER A 187 0.57 1.98 12.41
N LEU A 188 0.02 1.59 11.25
CA LEU A 188 -0.94 2.40 10.51
C LEU A 188 -2.20 2.70 11.31
N VAL A 189 -2.75 1.70 12.01
CA VAL A 189 -3.98 1.91 12.78
C VAL A 189 -3.81 2.96 13.87
N ARG A 190 -2.66 2.99 14.53
CA ARG A 190 -2.33 4.03 15.52
C ARG A 190 -2.10 5.40 14.89
N LEU A 191 -1.42 5.46 13.74
CA LEU A 191 -1.19 6.69 13.00
C LEU A 191 -2.47 7.36 12.52
N VAL A 192 -3.48 6.58 12.13
CA VAL A 192 -4.75 7.13 11.61
C VAL A 192 -5.84 7.29 12.67
N ALA A 193 -5.65 6.75 13.87
CA ALA A 193 -6.62 6.82 14.96
C ALA A 193 -7.12 8.23 15.30
N PRO A 194 -6.28 9.29 15.26
CA PRO A 194 -6.76 10.65 15.48
C PRO A 194 -7.73 11.16 14.42
N VAL A 195 -7.77 10.55 13.22
CA VAL A 195 -8.57 11.00 12.08
C VAL A 195 -9.74 10.06 11.80
N ILE A 196 -9.50 8.80 11.47
CA ILE A 196 -10.55 7.79 11.23
C ILE A 196 -10.75 6.91 12.48
N CYS A 197 -11.18 7.56 13.53
CA CYS A 197 -11.17 7.02 14.89
C CYS A 197 -12.04 5.77 15.08
N PHE A 198 -13.20 5.70 14.44
CA PHE A 198 -14.08 4.52 14.55
C PHE A 198 -13.53 3.32 13.79
N THR A 199 -13.05 3.53 12.57
CA THR A 199 -12.41 2.47 11.79
C THR A 199 -11.12 1.97 12.44
N ALA A 200 -10.31 2.86 12.99
CA ALA A 200 -9.09 2.49 13.68
C ALA A 200 -9.38 1.62 14.91
N GLU A 201 -10.42 1.95 15.69
CA GLU A 201 -10.84 1.13 16.82
C GLU A 201 -11.37 -0.24 16.37
N GLU A 202 -12.21 -0.30 15.32
CA GLU A 202 -12.70 -1.55 14.76
C GLU A 202 -11.54 -2.48 14.34
N VAL A 203 -10.54 -1.92 13.64
CA VAL A 203 -9.34 -2.67 13.22
C VAL A 203 -8.51 -3.10 14.43
N TRP A 204 -8.31 -2.22 15.41
CA TRP A 204 -7.56 -2.51 16.63
C TRP A 204 -8.15 -3.68 17.41
N GLN A 205 -9.48 -3.72 17.52
CA GLN A 205 -10.18 -4.82 18.20
C GLN A 205 -10.08 -6.17 17.45
N ALA A 206 -9.85 -6.13 16.14
CA ALA A 206 -9.74 -7.33 15.29
C ALA A 206 -8.30 -7.85 15.11
N LEU A 207 -7.28 -7.13 15.58
CA LEU A 207 -5.88 -7.56 15.50
C LEU A 207 -5.62 -8.82 16.35
N PRO A 208 -4.65 -9.70 15.95
CA PRO A 208 -4.19 -10.80 16.81
C PRO A 208 -3.67 -10.33 18.18
N ASN A 209 -3.65 -11.24 19.18
CA ASN A 209 -3.13 -11.00 20.53
C ASN A 209 -3.75 -9.81 21.26
N ARG A 210 -5.08 -9.74 21.25
CA ARG A 210 -5.84 -8.66 21.88
C ARG A 210 -5.51 -8.46 23.37
N GLU A 211 -5.25 -9.53 24.10
CA GLU A 211 -5.04 -9.51 25.55
C GLU A 211 -3.74 -8.79 25.98
N GLU A 212 -2.82 -8.57 25.04
CA GLU A 212 -1.51 -7.95 25.30
C GLU A 212 -1.41 -6.51 24.85
N ARG A 213 -2.51 -5.97 24.33
CA ARG A 213 -2.55 -4.61 23.82
C ARG A 213 -3.44 -3.74 24.69
N GLU A 214 -3.24 -2.43 24.60
CA GLU A 214 -4.18 -1.47 25.16
C GLU A 214 -5.61 -1.80 24.75
N TRP A 215 -6.54 -1.64 25.67
CA TRP A 215 -7.97 -1.98 25.45
C TRP A 215 -8.57 -1.24 24.25
N SER A 216 -8.11 -0.04 23.97
CA SER A 216 -8.51 0.79 22.83
C SER A 216 -7.28 1.36 22.12
N VAL A 217 -7.37 1.55 20.78
CA VAL A 217 -6.32 2.23 20.01
C VAL A 217 -6.08 3.65 20.53
N HIS A 218 -7.09 4.28 21.10
CA HIS A 218 -7.00 5.65 21.64
C HIS A 218 -6.26 5.71 22.98
N MET A 219 -5.93 4.59 23.59
CA MET A 219 -5.08 4.50 24.79
C MET A 219 -3.64 4.11 24.45
N ALA A 220 -3.43 3.63 23.22
CA ALA A 220 -2.11 3.23 22.76
C ALA A 220 -1.26 4.45 22.36
N ASP A 221 0.04 4.36 22.66
CA ASP A 221 1.00 5.38 22.19
C ASP A 221 1.15 5.35 20.66
N MET A 222 1.49 6.50 20.08
CA MET A 222 1.90 6.57 18.68
C MET A 222 3.08 5.63 18.43
N PRO A 223 3.17 5.02 17.22
CA PRO A 223 4.24 4.07 16.94
C PRO A 223 5.59 4.78 16.98
N ALA A 224 6.52 4.26 17.78
CA ALA A 224 7.88 4.78 17.87
C ALA A 224 8.63 4.59 16.54
N GLU A 225 9.54 5.53 16.24
CA GLU A 225 10.47 5.39 15.12
C GLU A 225 11.43 4.21 15.32
N ASN A 226 11.81 3.56 14.23
CA ASN A 226 12.73 2.43 14.24
C ASN A 226 13.80 2.60 13.16
N ASP A 227 14.97 3.11 13.56
CA ASP A 227 16.11 3.34 12.66
C ASP A 227 16.61 2.06 11.96
N ARG A 228 16.33 0.88 12.53
CA ARG A 228 16.70 -0.41 11.93
C ARG A 228 16.05 -0.63 10.55
N TYR A 229 14.88 -0.03 10.30
CA TYR A 229 14.19 -0.13 9.02
C TYR A 229 14.70 0.88 7.99
N MET A 230 15.49 1.88 8.38
CA MET A 230 16.01 2.92 7.49
C MET A 230 17.30 2.46 6.81
N ASP A 231 17.17 1.68 5.74
CA ASP A 231 18.27 1.17 4.92
C ASP A 231 18.33 1.93 3.57
N LYS A 232 19.31 2.84 3.46
CA LYS A 232 19.51 3.64 2.23
C LYS A 232 19.95 2.81 1.03
N VAL A 233 20.67 1.72 1.25
CA VAL A 233 21.12 0.83 0.16
C VAL A 233 19.91 0.10 -0.42
N LEU A 234 19.04 -0.43 0.45
CA LEU A 234 17.79 -1.05 0.08
C LEU A 234 16.87 -0.05 -0.64
N GLU A 235 16.77 1.17 -0.13
CA GLU A 235 15.95 2.25 -0.73
C GLU A 235 16.37 2.52 -2.18
N GLU A 236 17.65 2.79 -2.43
CA GLU A 236 18.16 3.08 -3.77
C GLU A 236 18.02 1.87 -4.72
N LYS A 237 18.26 0.66 -4.21
CA LYS A 237 18.06 -0.57 -4.97
C LYS A 237 16.59 -0.71 -5.43
N TRP A 238 15.65 -0.53 -4.52
CA TRP A 238 14.21 -0.66 -4.81
C TRP A 238 13.69 0.47 -5.68
N LYS A 239 14.20 1.66 -5.56
CA LYS A 239 13.87 2.78 -6.46
C LYS A 239 14.15 2.42 -7.93
N LYS A 240 15.31 1.79 -8.21
CA LYS A 240 15.67 1.32 -9.55
C LYS A 240 14.75 0.19 -10.03
N ARG A 241 14.51 -0.81 -9.17
CA ARG A 241 13.61 -1.94 -9.47
C ARG A 241 12.20 -1.46 -9.79
N LEU A 242 11.65 -0.55 -8.98
CA LEU A 242 10.29 -0.02 -9.19
C LEU A 242 10.17 0.85 -10.44
N ALA A 243 11.21 1.58 -10.83
CA ALA A 243 11.24 2.30 -12.09
C ALA A 243 11.11 1.33 -13.28
N LEU A 244 11.87 0.23 -13.29
CA LEU A 244 11.76 -0.83 -14.30
C LEU A 244 10.37 -1.49 -14.30
N ARG A 245 9.85 -1.84 -13.11
CA ARG A 245 8.50 -2.41 -12.99
C ARG A 245 7.43 -1.47 -13.56
N SER A 246 7.57 -0.17 -13.38
CA SER A 246 6.63 0.81 -13.93
C SER A 246 6.58 0.76 -15.46
N VAL A 247 7.71 0.57 -16.15
CA VAL A 247 7.77 0.40 -17.60
C VAL A 247 7.04 -0.88 -18.02
N VAL A 248 7.34 -2.01 -17.35
CA VAL A 248 6.68 -3.30 -17.63
C VAL A 248 5.16 -3.22 -17.39
N THR A 249 4.73 -2.59 -16.29
CA THR A 249 3.30 -2.46 -15.97
C THR A 249 2.55 -1.63 -17.02
N LYS A 250 3.16 -0.55 -17.52
CA LYS A 250 2.58 0.25 -18.64
C LYS A 250 2.44 -0.60 -19.90
N ALA A 251 3.49 -1.36 -20.25
CA ALA A 251 3.48 -2.25 -21.41
C ALA A 251 2.37 -3.34 -21.29
N LEU A 252 2.23 -3.97 -20.12
CA LEU A 252 1.20 -4.98 -19.86
C LEU A 252 -0.21 -4.37 -19.97
N GLU A 253 -0.42 -3.15 -19.47
CA GLU A 253 -1.70 -2.47 -19.57
C GLU A 253 -2.07 -2.13 -21.03
N GLU A 254 -1.12 -1.67 -21.85
CA GLU A 254 -1.34 -1.47 -23.28
C GLU A 254 -1.68 -2.77 -24.01
N ALA A 255 -0.96 -3.86 -23.71
CA ALA A 255 -1.25 -5.19 -24.28
C ALA A 255 -2.64 -5.70 -23.87
N ARG A 256 -3.07 -5.41 -22.64
CA ARG A 256 -4.41 -5.75 -22.14
C ARG A 256 -5.50 -4.93 -22.85
N GLN A 257 -5.30 -3.64 -23.03
CA GLN A 257 -6.22 -2.77 -23.75
C GLN A 257 -6.33 -3.16 -25.23
N ALA A 258 -5.21 -3.57 -25.85
CA ALA A 258 -5.17 -4.10 -27.19
C ALA A 258 -5.69 -5.55 -27.30
N LYS A 259 -6.10 -6.16 -26.17
CA LYS A 259 -6.61 -7.55 -26.08
C LYS A 259 -5.61 -8.61 -26.55
N VAL A 260 -4.31 -8.32 -26.46
CA VAL A 260 -3.25 -9.31 -26.70
C VAL A 260 -3.22 -10.33 -25.56
N ILE A 261 -3.41 -9.86 -24.32
CA ILE A 261 -3.51 -10.69 -23.12
C ILE A 261 -4.82 -10.39 -22.36
N GLY A 262 -5.33 -11.36 -21.63
CA GLY A 262 -6.48 -11.19 -20.72
C GLY A 262 -6.04 -10.81 -19.30
N HIS A 263 -5.04 -11.49 -18.80
CA HIS A 263 -4.47 -11.31 -17.46
C HIS A 263 -2.93 -11.23 -17.54
N PRO A 264 -2.24 -10.47 -16.67
CA PRO A 264 -0.77 -10.42 -16.69
C PRO A 264 -0.08 -11.78 -16.58
N LEU A 265 -0.62 -12.72 -15.79
CA LEU A 265 -0.13 -14.11 -15.72
C LEU A 265 -0.33 -14.93 -17.02
N ASP A 266 -1.03 -14.43 -18.03
CA ASP A 266 -1.06 -15.02 -19.35
C ASP A 266 0.11 -14.56 -20.25
N ALA A 267 0.95 -13.64 -19.75
CA ALA A 267 2.04 -13.05 -20.52
C ALA A 267 3.37 -13.76 -20.33
N GLU A 268 4.11 -13.82 -21.44
CA GLU A 268 5.55 -13.96 -21.49
C GLU A 268 6.13 -12.61 -21.92
N ILE A 269 7.09 -12.06 -21.15
CA ILE A 269 7.71 -10.78 -21.46
C ILE A 269 9.20 -10.96 -21.78
N THR A 270 9.72 -10.10 -22.66
CA THR A 270 11.16 -9.91 -22.84
C THR A 270 11.49 -8.44 -22.61
N ILE A 271 12.38 -8.18 -21.67
CA ILE A 271 12.85 -6.83 -21.33
C ILE A 271 14.20 -6.61 -21.99
N TYR A 272 14.31 -5.59 -22.83
CA TYR A 272 15.52 -5.19 -23.50
C TYR A 272 16.05 -3.95 -22.80
N ALA A 273 17.29 -4.02 -22.31
CA ALA A 273 17.94 -2.92 -21.61
C ALA A 273 19.45 -3.04 -21.72
N ASP A 274 20.16 -1.94 -21.48
CA ASP A 274 21.62 -1.92 -21.40
C ASP A 274 22.09 -1.26 -20.08
N GLY A 275 23.41 -1.16 -19.91
CA GLY A 275 24.05 -0.47 -18.78
C GLY A 275 23.48 -0.85 -17.42
N GLU A 276 23.16 0.15 -16.61
CA GLU A 276 22.68 -0.02 -15.23
C GLU A 276 21.33 -0.75 -15.15
N HIS A 277 20.45 -0.54 -16.12
CA HIS A 277 19.16 -1.23 -16.18
C HIS A 277 19.33 -2.74 -16.37
N LEU A 278 20.25 -3.14 -17.27
CA LEU A 278 20.57 -4.55 -17.48
C LEU A 278 21.16 -5.20 -16.23
N GLU A 279 22.07 -4.53 -15.54
CA GLU A 279 22.64 -5.02 -14.29
C GLU A 279 21.56 -5.20 -13.21
N THR A 280 20.64 -4.23 -13.08
CA THR A 280 19.52 -4.30 -12.16
C THR A 280 18.61 -5.48 -12.45
N LEU A 281 18.27 -5.71 -13.74
CA LEU A 281 17.44 -6.83 -14.17
C LEU A 281 18.13 -8.17 -13.90
N LYS A 282 19.41 -8.33 -14.26
CA LYS A 282 20.18 -9.56 -14.01
C LYS A 282 20.28 -9.89 -12.51
N ALA A 283 20.42 -8.87 -11.66
CA ALA A 283 20.46 -9.06 -10.21
C ALA A 283 19.17 -9.61 -9.61
N MET A 284 18.05 -9.54 -10.35
CA MET A 284 16.73 -10.04 -9.93
C MET A 284 16.12 -11.06 -10.92
N GLU A 285 16.92 -11.66 -11.80
CA GLU A 285 16.46 -12.54 -12.89
C GLU A 285 15.55 -13.65 -12.41
N LYS A 286 15.88 -14.27 -11.26
CA LYS A 286 15.10 -15.38 -10.69
C LYS A 286 13.73 -14.94 -10.14
N GLU A 287 13.61 -13.70 -9.69
CA GLU A 287 12.43 -13.13 -9.07
C GLU A 287 11.64 -12.24 -10.06
N LEU A 288 12.18 -12.07 -11.29
CA LEU A 288 11.69 -11.07 -12.23
C LEU A 288 10.26 -11.34 -12.69
N ALA A 289 9.90 -12.60 -12.92
CA ALA A 289 8.56 -13.00 -13.32
C ALA A 289 7.54 -12.68 -12.21
N ASP A 290 7.82 -13.09 -10.98
CA ASP A 290 6.99 -12.83 -9.80
C ASP A 290 6.88 -11.34 -9.51
N PHE A 291 8.01 -10.62 -9.59
CA PHE A 291 8.07 -9.18 -9.38
C PHE A 291 7.24 -8.39 -10.40
N CYS A 292 7.19 -8.86 -11.65
CA CYS A 292 6.38 -8.28 -12.72
C CYS A 292 4.96 -8.85 -12.79
N LEU A 293 4.65 -9.89 -12.01
CA LEU A 293 3.37 -10.63 -12.02
C LEU A 293 3.03 -11.22 -13.39
N VAL A 294 4.03 -11.84 -14.02
CA VAL A 294 3.91 -12.53 -15.32
C VAL A 294 4.36 -13.98 -15.19
N SER A 295 3.92 -14.85 -16.10
CA SER A 295 4.33 -16.27 -16.05
C SER A 295 5.77 -16.48 -16.47
N GLN A 296 6.27 -15.71 -17.44
CA GLN A 296 7.63 -15.84 -17.94
C GLN A 296 8.26 -14.48 -18.19
N ALA A 297 9.52 -14.29 -17.78
CA ALA A 297 10.27 -13.07 -18.02
C ALA A 297 11.67 -13.41 -18.54
N LYS A 298 12.08 -12.77 -19.62
CA LYS A 298 13.39 -12.89 -20.26
C LYS A 298 14.08 -11.55 -20.30
N ILE A 299 15.42 -11.55 -20.26
CA ILE A 299 16.26 -10.35 -20.30
C ILE A 299 17.12 -10.42 -21.55
N SER A 300 17.17 -9.31 -22.29
CA SER A 300 18.10 -9.12 -23.41
C SER A 300 18.96 -7.88 -23.18
N GLY A 301 20.27 -8.02 -23.37
CA GLY A 301 21.23 -6.92 -23.34
C GLY A 301 21.34 -6.13 -24.66
N ASP A 302 20.54 -6.46 -25.66
CA ASP A 302 20.57 -5.83 -26.98
C ASP A 302 19.26 -5.10 -27.26
N LEU A 303 19.25 -3.79 -27.07
CA LEU A 303 18.11 -2.90 -27.35
C LEU A 303 17.70 -2.92 -28.82
N SER A 304 18.63 -3.22 -29.76
CA SER A 304 18.36 -3.26 -31.19
C SER A 304 17.61 -4.52 -31.62
N ALA A 305 17.68 -5.58 -30.80
CA ALA A 305 16.95 -6.84 -31.01
C ALA A 305 15.47 -6.74 -30.61
N ALA A 306 15.04 -5.63 -30.02
CA ALA A 306 13.64 -5.43 -29.66
C ALA A 306 12.78 -5.31 -30.93
N PRO A 307 11.62 -6.02 -31.00
CA PRO A 307 10.72 -5.89 -32.14
C PRO A 307 10.16 -4.47 -32.26
N GLU A 308 9.77 -4.05 -33.48
CA GLU A 308 9.26 -2.70 -33.74
C GLU A 308 8.03 -2.32 -32.91
N ASN A 309 7.22 -3.28 -32.54
CA ASN A 309 6.04 -3.11 -31.72
C ASN A 309 6.29 -3.24 -30.22
N ALA A 310 7.55 -3.32 -29.77
CA ALA A 310 7.88 -3.32 -28.36
C ALA A 310 7.54 -1.96 -27.72
N PHE A 311 6.95 -2.00 -26.53
CA PHE A 311 6.75 -0.80 -25.72
C PHE A 311 8.12 -0.23 -25.32
N ALA A 312 8.30 1.08 -25.46
CA ALA A 312 9.54 1.77 -25.09
C ALA A 312 9.29 2.71 -23.91
N SER A 313 10.25 2.79 -22.98
CA SER A 313 10.28 3.85 -21.96
C SER A 313 10.40 5.22 -22.63
N GLU A 314 10.03 6.28 -21.92
CA GLU A 314 10.02 7.66 -22.44
C GLU A 314 11.41 8.11 -22.94
N ASP A 315 12.47 7.62 -22.30
CA ASP A 315 13.87 7.88 -22.66
C ASP A 315 14.47 6.85 -23.64
N GLY A 316 13.71 5.83 -24.00
CA GLY A 316 14.13 4.77 -24.91
C GLY A 316 15.18 3.80 -24.37
N THR A 317 15.55 3.88 -23.08
CA THR A 317 16.59 3.06 -22.45
C THR A 317 16.12 1.65 -22.08
N VAL A 318 14.80 1.43 -22.02
CA VAL A 318 14.17 0.14 -21.75
C VAL A 318 13.07 -0.11 -22.77
N LYS A 319 13.05 -1.32 -23.35
CA LYS A 319 11.94 -1.77 -24.21
C LYS A 319 11.37 -3.07 -23.67
N VAL A 320 10.07 -3.29 -23.86
CA VAL A 320 9.38 -4.49 -23.39
C VAL A 320 8.53 -5.07 -24.52
N SER A 321 8.79 -6.30 -24.90
CA SER A 321 7.89 -7.06 -25.77
C SER A 321 7.02 -8.02 -24.97
N ILE A 322 5.76 -8.16 -25.37
CA ILE A 322 4.77 -9.00 -24.69
C ILE A 322 4.21 -9.98 -25.69
N ALA A 323 4.19 -11.26 -25.29
CA ALA A 323 3.56 -12.34 -26.01
C ALA A 323 2.63 -13.13 -25.07
N VAL A 324 1.69 -13.84 -25.64
CA VAL A 324 0.87 -14.80 -24.88
C VAL A 324 1.74 -16.00 -24.52
N CYS A 325 1.82 -16.34 -23.24
CA CYS A 325 2.50 -17.53 -22.78
C CYS A 325 1.68 -18.77 -23.16
N THR A 326 2.27 -19.67 -23.96
CA THR A 326 1.62 -20.86 -24.46
C THR A 326 1.79 -22.10 -23.55
N LEU A 327 2.55 -21.96 -22.46
CA LEU A 327 2.74 -23.01 -21.48
C LEU A 327 1.44 -23.34 -20.75
N GLU A 328 1.38 -24.55 -20.19
CA GLU A 328 0.23 -25.00 -19.41
C GLU A 328 0.07 -24.19 -18.12
N LYS A 329 -1.17 -23.93 -17.73
CA LYS A 329 -1.51 -23.13 -16.55
C LYS A 329 -1.62 -24.00 -15.31
N CYS A 330 -0.88 -23.68 -14.26
CA CYS A 330 -1.08 -24.28 -12.95
C CYS A 330 -2.42 -23.84 -12.34
N GLU A 331 -3.27 -24.78 -11.94
CA GLU A 331 -4.58 -24.48 -11.36
C GLU A 331 -4.51 -23.84 -9.96
N ARG A 332 -3.37 -23.99 -9.26
CA ARG A 332 -3.18 -23.47 -7.90
C ARG A 332 -2.57 -22.07 -7.87
N CYS A 333 -1.41 -21.84 -8.49
CA CYS A 333 -0.77 -20.51 -8.52
C CYS A 333 -1.16 -19.66 -9.72
N TRP A 334 -1.79 -20.25 -10.74
CA TRP A 334 -2.23 -19.63 -11.99
C TRP A 334 -1.11 -19.19 -12.94
N GLU A 335 0.14 -19.45 -12.59
CA GLU A 335 1.27 -19.26 -13.50
C GLU A 335 1.29 -20.31 -14.58
N ARG A 336 1.87 -19.95 -15.73
CA ARG A 336 2.10 -20.87 -16.85
C ARG A 336 3.56 -21.30 -16.83
N THR A 337 3.79 -22.57 -16.53
CA THR A 337 5.14 -23.12 -16.36
C THR A 337 5.30 -24.44 -17.13
N PRO A 338 6.53 -24.81 -17.56
CA PRO A 338 6.75 -26.03 -18.33
C PRO A 338 6.61 -27.31 -17.51
N ASP A 339 6.53 -27.22 -16.20
CA ASP A 339 6.53 -28.33 -15.25
C ASP A 339 5.15 -28.64 -14.65
N VAL A 340 4.08 -28.08 -15.20
CA VAL A 340 2.72 -28.50 -14.87
C VAL A 340 2.55 -29.99 -15.24
N ASN A 341 1.86 -30.75 -14.40
CA ASN A 341 1.72 -32.21 -14.52
C ASN A 341 3.02 -33.03 -14.39
N SER A 342 4.09 -32.45 -13.86
CA SER A 342 5.35 -33.15 -13.62
C SER A 342 5.29 -34.14 -12.44
N ASP A 343 4.37 -33.93 -11.49
CA ASP A 343 4.15 -34.83 -10.35
C ASP A 343 2.90 -35.71 -10.61
N PRO A 344 3.05 -37.07 -10.62
CA PRO A 344 1.91 -37.96 -10.88
C PRO A 344 0.83 -37.98 -9.79
N LYS A 345 1.14 -37.46 -8.58
CA LYS A 345 0.18 -37.40 -7.47
C LYS A 345 -0.68 -36.13 -7.48
N HIS A 346 -0.16 -35.09 -8.10
CA HIS A 346 -0.77 -33.77 -8.11
C HIS A 346 -0.91 -33.27 -9.55
N GLU A 347 -1.90 -33.80 -10.24
CA GLU A 347 -2.22 -33.37 -11.61
C GLU A 347 -2.65 -31.92 -11.67
N HIS A 348 -2.43 -31.26 -12.81
CA HIS A 348 -2.83 -29.88 -13.10
C HIS A 348 -2.11 -28.77 -12.27
N VAL A 349 -1.09 -29.12 -11.51
CA VAL A 349 -0.27 -28.14 -10.78
C VAL A 349 1.21 -28.22 -11.17
N CYS A 350 1.94 -27.12 -10.99
CA CYS A 350 3.39 -27.06 -11.22
C CYS A 350 4.18 -27.77 -10.11
N ALA A 351 5.44 -28.09 -10.36
CA ALA A 351 6.30 -28.80 -9.41
C ALA A 351 6.40 -28.12 -8.03
N ARG A 352 6.46 -26.79 -8.01
CA ARG A 352 6.45 -25.99 -6.76
C ARG A 352 5.17 -26.26 -5.97
N CYS A 353 4.01 -26.12 -6.60
CA CYS A 353 2.73 -26.34 -5.95
C CYS A 353 2.55 -27.80 -5.51
N ALA A 354 2.96 -28.77 -6.31
CA ALA A 354 2.93 -30.18 -5.95
C ALA A 354 3.77 -30.50 -4.71
N LYS A 355 4.97 -29.91 -4.63
CA LYS A 355 5.82 -30.03 -3.44
C LYS A 355 5.12 -29.49 -2.19
N VAL A 356 4.53 -28.30 -2.26
CA VAL A 356 3.82 -27.68 -1.13
C VAL A 356 2.65 -28.54 -0.69
N LEU A 357 1.82 -29.04 -1.62
CA LEU A 357 0.69 -29.94 -1.31
C LEU A 357 1.17 -31.22 -0.61
N THR A 358 2.24 -31.82 -1.11
CA THR A 358 2.86 -33.00 -0.47
C THR A 358 3.31 -32.70 0.98
N GLU A 359 3.93 -31.53 1.23
CA GLU A 359 4.36 -31.09 2.56
C GLU A 359 3.18 -30.78 3.49
N MET A 360 2.02 -30.43 2.95
CA MET A 360 0.77 -30.23 3.67
C MET A 360 0.05 -31.54 3.99
N GLY A 361 0.45 -32.64 3.35
CA GLY A 361 -0.17 -33.96 3.51
C GLY A 361 -1.45 -34.14 2.68
N GLU A 362 -1.60 -33.37 1.64
CA GLU A 362 -2.70 -33.44 0.67
C GLU A 362 -2.37 -34.34 -0.52
#